data_8c7d8ab00a66adad24dd00e3a393dc53
#
_entry.id   8c7d8ab00a66adad24dd00e3a393dc53
#
_cell.length_a   1.000
_cell.length_b   1.000
_cell.length_c   1.000
_cell.angle_alpha   90.00
_cell.angle_beta   90.00
_cell.angle_gamma   90.00
#
_symmetry.space_group_name_H-M   'P 1'
#
loop_
_entity.id
_entity.type
_entity.pdbx_description
1 polymer ?
#
loop_
_entity_poly.entity_id
_entity_poly.type
_entity_poly.pdbx_seq_one_letter_code
_entity_poly.pdbx_strand_id
1 'polypeptide(L)'
;MKRKIIIKTNKEAQVPVEALYSLFQESFRQWSDNGIDSPFLHKTLEEFGRVIERSAVFVALDADNAALLGMHCFTKYRSRYVFDYFLAVAPQMQGQGIATQLLQEEVAYLQQRGCRFMKCTTSAAAPWSVQWHLKNGYYIVGYNRSETSSHPTYTFRKPIAPSLLWSRPLAPLTAKLLYCLSWLATNICKSKSGKLNWIGRMAKRSLKR
;
A
#
# COMPACT_ATOMS: atom_id res chain seq x y z
N MET A 1 2.76 8.87 28.30
CA MET A 1 2.67 7.39 28.32
C MET A 1 2.53 6.87 26.88
N LYS A 2 3.21 5.77 26.53
CA LYS A 2 3.05 5.15 25.20
C LYS A 2 1.74 4.36 25.20
N ARG A 3 0.81 4.70 24.29
CA ARG A 3 -0.49 4.03 24.14
C ARG A 3 -0.29 2.55 23.83
N LYS A 4 -1.02 1.68 24.51
CA LYS A 4 -0.99 0.24 24.23
C LYS A 4 -1.95 -0.07 23.11
N ILE A 5 -1.47 -0.74 22.04
CA ILE A 5 -2.24 -1.09 20.84
C ILE A 5 -2.43 -2.60 20.81
N ILE A 6 -3.64 -3.04 20.49
CA ILE A 6 -3.98 -4.44 20.27
C ILE A 6 -4.31 -4.62 18.79
N ILE A 7 -3.67 -5.58 18.13
CA ILE A 7 -3.99 -5.94 16.75
C ILE A 7 -4.72 -7.28 16.74
N LYS A 8 -5.84 -7.32 16.02
CA LYS A 8 -6.68 -8.50 15.85
C LYS A 8 -7.14 -8.61 14.40
N THR A 9 -7.55 -9.82 13.99
CA THR A 9 -8.36 -9.94 12.78
C THR A 9 -9.74 -9.31 13.02
N ASN A 10 -10.35 -8.73 11.99
CA ASN A 10 -11.68 -8.15 12.15
C ASN A 10 -12.74 -9.22 12.50
N LYS A 11 -12.48 -10.49 12.14
CA LYS A 11 -13.32 -11.61 12.52
C LYS A 11 -13.37 -11.78 14.05
N GLU A 12 -12.27 -11.51 14.75
CA GLU A 12 -12.17 -11.59 16.22
C GLU A 12 -12.63 -10.28 16.89
N ALA A 13 -12.34 -9.14 16.26
CA ALA A 13 -12.67 -7.82 16.80
C ALA A 13 -14.11 -7.40 16.56
N GLN A 14 -14.75 -7.93 15.50
CA GLN A 14 -16.13 -7.66 15.10
C GLN A 14 -16.44 -6.16 14.93
N VAL A 15 -15.47 -5.39 14.40
CA VAL A 15 -15.67 -3.97 14.11
C VAL A 15 -16.69 -3.83 12.97
N PRO A 16 -17.77 -3.03 13.15
CA PRO A 16 -18.77 -2.81 12.12
C PRO A 16 -18.17 -2.23 10.84
N VAL A 17 -18.75 -2.58 9.69
CA VAL A 17 -18.26 -2.11 8.38
C VAL A 17 -18.35 -0.59 8.24
N GLU A 18 -19.33 0.03 8.87
CA GLU A 18 -19.53 1.48 8.92
C GLU A 18 -18.33 2.18 9.60
N ALA A 19 -17.84 1.61 10.71
CA ALA A 19 -16.68 2.15 11.42
C ALA A 19 -15.39 1.99 10.60
N LEU A 20 -15.22 0.85 9.91
CA LEU A 20 -14.12 0.62 8.99
C LEU A 20 -14.17 1.60 7.80
N TYR A 21 -15.38 1.85 7.27
CA TYR A 21 -15.59 2.78 6.18
C TYR A 21 -15.29 4.23 6.58
N SER A 22 -15.75 4.66 7.75
CA SER A 22 -15.46 5.98 8.30
C SER A 22 -13.95 6.19 8.45
N LEU A 23 -13.25 5.24 9.06
CA LEU A 23 -11.79 5.28 9.17
C LEU A 23 -11.10 5.35 7.79
N PHE A 24 -11.59 4.58 6.82
CA PHE A 24 -11.08 4.61 5.45
C PHE A 24 -11.21 6.01 4.86
N GLN A 25 -12.42 6.60 4.90
CA GLN A 25 -12.68 7.93 4.35
C GLN A 25 -11.80 9.02 5.01
N GLU A 26 -11.67 9.00 6.33
CA GLU A 26 -10.83 9.93 7.07
C GLU A 26 -9.34 9.80 6.70
N SER A 27 -8.85 8.56 6.64
CA SER A 27 -7.43 8.28 6.38
C SER A 27 -7.00 8.66 4.97
N PHE A 28 -7.91 8.54 4.01
CA PHE A 28 -7.63 8.85 2.60
C PHE A 28 -8.05 10.24 2.16
N ARG A 29 -8.63 11.07 3.06
CA ARG A 29 -8.96 12.47 2.75
C ARG A 29 -7.75 13.25 2.23
N GLN A 30 -6.59 13.03 2.84
CA GLN A 30 -5.32 13.66 2.40
C GLN A 30 -5.00 13.37 0.92
N TRP A 31 -5.41 12.21 0.38
CA TRP A 31 -5.18 11.89 -1.04
C TRP A 31 -6.00 12.83 -1.92
N SER A 32 -7.29 12.96 -1.63
CA SER A 32 -8.18 13.88 -2.35
C SER A 32 -7.74 15.33 -2.22
N ASP A 33 -7.32 15.76 -1.03
CA ASP A 33 -6.82 17.12 -0.75
C ASP A 33 -5.55 17.43 -1.56
N ASN A 34 -4.76 16.43 -1.91
CA ASN A 34 -3.59 16.57 -2.78
C ASN A 34 -3.89 16.29 -4.26
N GLY A 35 -5.15 16.24 -4.66
CA GLY A 35 -5.58 16.01 -6.04
C GLY A 35 -5.28 14.59 -6.56
N ILE A 36 -5.06 13.64 -5.66
CA ILE A 36 -4.86 12.25 -6.02
C ILE A 36 -6.21 11.58 -6.09
N ASP A 37 -6.66 11.32 -7.30
CA ASP A 37 -7.91 10.62 -7.57
C ASP A 37 -7.68 9.15 -7.90
N SER A 38 -8.54 8.30 -7.36
CA SER A 38 -8.56 6.87 -7.61
C SER A 38 -9.99 6.33 -7.49
N PRO A 39 -10.45 5.46 -8.39
CA PRO A 39 -11.78 4.86 -8.29
C PRO A 39 -12.06 4.16 -6.96
N PHE A 40 -10.99 3.79 -6.24
CA PHE A 40 -11.11 3.18 -4.93
C PHE A 40 -11.61 4.17 -3.86
N LEU A 41 -11.26 5.45 -3.99
CA LEU A 41 -11.66 6.51 -3.04
C LEU A 41 -13.15 6.86 -3.13
N HIS A 42 -13.78 6.57 -4.26
CA HIS A 42 -15.20 6.87 -4.53
C HIS A 42 -16.16 5.71 -4.22
N LYS A 43 -15.67 4.64 -3.60
CA LYS A 43 -16.53 3.51 -3.23
C LYS A 43 -17.60 3.95 -2.24
N THR A 44 -18.83 3.52 -2.51
CA THR A 44 -19.92 3.62 -1.55
C THR A 44 -19.69 2.67 -0.37
N LEU A 45 -20.43 2.86 0.73
CA LEU A 45 -20.39 1.95 1.89
C LEU A 45 -20.69 0.50 1.45
N GLU A 46 -21.68 0.30 0.59
CA GLU A 46 -22.04 -1.04 0.09
C GLU A 46 -20.92 -1.68 -0.71
N GLU A 47 -20.28 -0.93 -1.62
CA GLU A 47 -19.15 -1.43 -2.41
C GLU A 47 -17.93 -1.72 -1.56
N PHE A 48 -17.68 -0.88 -0.56
CA PHE A 48 -16.63 -1.09 0.43
C PHE A 48 -16.91 -2.35 1.26
N GLY A 49 -18.15 -2.53 1.74
CA GLY A 49 -18.59 -3.72 2.46
C GLY A 49 -18.34 -5.01 1.68
N ARG A 50 -18.66 -5.02 0.37
CA ARG A 50 -18.35 -6.16 -0.51
C ARG A 50 -16.84 -6.46 -0.61
N VAL A 51 -15.97 -5.44 -0.54
CA VAL A 51 -14.52 -5.65 -0.49
C VAL A 51 -14.12 -6.28 0.85
N ILE A 52 -14.64 -5.75 1.97
CA ILE A 52 -14.35 -6.26 3.32
C ILE A 52 -14.75 -7.73 3.46
N GLU A 53 -15.94 -8.11 3.04
CA GLU A 53 -16.45 -9.50 3.09
C GLU A 53 -15.54 -10.50 2.35
N ARG A 54 -14.96 -10.08 1.23
CA ARG A 54 -14.09 -10.91 0.39
C ARG A 54 -12.63 -10.88 0.79
N SER A 55 -12.29 -10.07 1.79
CA SER A 55 -10.92 -9.80 2.22
C SER A 55 -10.63 -10.39 3.60
N ALA A 56 -9.35 -10.49 3.92
CA ALA A 56 -8.89 -10.57 5.29
C ALA A 56 -8.58 -9.14 5.76
N VAL A 57 -9.01 -8.81 6.98
CA VAL A 57 -8.84 -7.49 7.57
C VAL A 57 -8.21 -7.63 8.94
N PHE A 58 -7.13 -6.91 9.18
CA PHE A 58 -6.56 -6.69 10.49
C PHE A 58 -6.95 -5.30 10.98
N VAL A 59 -7.24 -5.18 12.26
CA VAL A 59 -7.59 -3.92 12.92
C VAL A 59 -6.65 -3.66 14.10
N ALA A 60 -6.26 -2.41 14.26
CA ALA A 60 -5.53 -1.91 15.41
C ALA A 60 -6.51 -1.18 16.33
N LEU A 61 -6.62 -1.63 17.56
CA LEU A 61 -7.51 -1.08 18.58
C LEU A 61 -6.68 -0.49 19.72
N ASP A 62 -7.20 0.57 20.29
CA ASP A 62 -6.72 1.08 21.58
C ASP A 62 -7.04 0.06 22.69
N ALA A 63 -6.05 -0.31 23.50
CA ALA A 63 -6.23 -1.30 24.54
C ALA A 63 -7.14 -0.83 25.69
N ASP A 64 -7.23 0.49 25.90
CA ASP A 64 -7.93 1.06 27.04
C ASP A 64 -9.42 1.26 26.78
N ASN A 65 -9.81 1.59 25.53
CA ASN A 65 -11.19 1.94 25.18
C ASN A 65 -11.71 1.25 23.92
N ALA A 66 -10.94 0.33 23.33
CA ALA A 66 -11.26 -0.39 22.11
C ALA A 66 -11.54 0.51 20.86
N ALA A 67 -11.11 1.77 20.87
CA ALA A 67 -11.25 2.65 19.73
C ALA A 67 -10.46 2.12 18.53
N LEU A 68 -11.05 2.18 17.33
CA LEU A 68 -10.41 1.78 16.08
C LEU A 68 -9.37 2.83 15.66
N LEU A 69 -8.11 2.42 15.61
CA LEU A 69 -6.95 3.28 15.31
C LEU A 69 -6.41 3.09 13.90
N GLY A 70 -6.60 1.91 13.33
CA GLY A 70 -6.11 1.58 12.00
C GLY A 70 -6.65 0.25 11.51
N MET A 71 -6.51 0.01 10.20
CA MET A 71 -6.84 -1.26 9.57
C MET A 71 -5.96 -1.55 8.38
N HIS A 72 -5.74 -2.82 8.09
CA HIS A 72 -5.10 -3.30 6.88
C HIS A 72 -5.97 -4.35 6.21
N CYS A 73 -6.27 -4.17 4.92
CA CYS A 73 -7.17 -5.01 4.15
C CYS A 73 -6.44 -5.61 2.96
N PHE A 74 -6.52 -6.93 2.81
CA PHE A 74 -5.90 -7.66 1.71
C PHE A 74 -6.76 -8.82 1.24
N THR A 75 -6.50 -9.34 0.04
CA THR A 75 -7.24 -10.48 -0.52
C THR A 75 -7.12 -11.69 0.41
N LYS A 76 -8.19 -12.45 0.58
CA LYS A 76 -8.12 -13.75 1.27
C LYS A 76 -7.08 -14.61 0.57
N TYR A 77 -6.23 -15.26 1.37
CA TYR A 77 -5.20 -16.14 0.85
C TYR A 77 -5.82 -17.30 0.07
N ARG A 78 -5.49 -17.39 -1.22
CA ARG A 78 -5.90 -18.48 -2.14
C ARG A 78 -4.73 -19.02 -2.98
N SER A 79 -3.54 -18.38 -2.88
CA SER A 79 -2.40 -18.68 -3.73
C SER A 79 -1.10 -18.28 -3.01
N ARG A 80 0.03 -18.39 -3.72
CA ARG A 80 1.35 -18.02 -3.18
C ARG A 80 1.54 -16.52 -2.92
N TYR A 81 0.56 -15.67 -3.23
CA TYR A 81 0.62 -14.24 -2.98
C TYR A 81 -0.75 -13.69 -2.55
N VAL A 82 -0.72 -12.56 -1.88
CA VAL A 82 -1.89 -11.72 -1.60
C VAL A 82 -1.73 -10.35 -2.24
N PHE A 83 -2.85 -9.68 -2.43
CA PHE A 83 -2.89 -8.30 -2.88
C PHE A 83 -3.44 -7.43 -1.75
N ASP A 84 -2.62 -6.45 -1.30
CA ASP A 84 -3.04 -5.47 -0.33
C ASP A 84 -3.93 -4.45 -1.02
N TYR A 85 -5.13 -4.28 -0.51
CA TYR A 85 -6.06 -3.30 -1.04
C TYR A 85 -5.79 -1.92 -0.48
N PHE A 86 -5.70 -1.81 0.85
CA PHE A 86 -5.42 -0.56 1.52
C PHE A 86 -4.96 -0.78 2.96
N LEU A 87 -4.17 0.17 3.43
CA LEU A 87 -3.75 0.33 4.81
C LEU A 87 -4.18 1.73 5.26
N ALA A 88 -5.04 1.80 6.25
CA ALA A 88 -5.59 3.04 6.80
C ALA A 88 -5.23 3.19 8.27
N VAL A 89 -4.84 4.40 8.67
CA VAL A 89 -4.57 4.77 10.08
C VAL A 89 -5.24 6.11 10.33
N ALA A 90 -5.97 6.21 11.43
CA ALA A 90 -6.64 7.44 11.84
C ALA A 90 -5.66 8.64 11.78
N PRO A 91 -6.02 9.77 11.18
CA PRO A 91 -5.10 10.89 10.93
C PRO A 91 -4.33 11.33 12.16
N GLN A 92 -4.99 11.44 13.30
CA GLN A 92 -4.41 11.83 14.60
C GLN A 92 -3.48 10.76 15.20
N MET A 93 -3.46 9.56 14.64
CA MET A 93 -2.64 8.42 15.09
C MET A 93 -1.51 8.07 14.12
N GLN A 94 -1.40 8.81 13.02
CA GLN A 94 -0.33 8.61 12.05
C GLN A 94 1.05 8.96 12.66
N GLY A 95 2.12 8.40 12.12
CA GLY A 95 3.47 8.58 12.65
C GLY A 95 3.81 7.78 13.92
N GLN A 96 2.84 7.12 14.56
CA GLN A 96 3.03 6.36 15.80
C GLN A 96 3.37 4.87 15.58
N GLY A 97 3.64 4.47 14.35
CA GLY A 97 4.06 3.11 14.00
C GLY A 97 2.94 2.08 13.86
N ILE A 98 1.65 2.49 13.94
CA ILE A 98 0.49 1.58 13.83
C ILE A 98 0.49 0.81 12.51
N ALA A 99 0.72 1.51 11.39
CA ALA A 99 0.79 0.89 10.07
C ALA A 99 1.86 -0.21 10.00
N THR A 100 3.01 0.00 10.63
CA THR A 100 4.09 -0.98 10.69
C THR A 100 3.73 -2.18 11.56
N GLN A 101 3.04 -1.97 12.68
CA GLN A 101 2.57 -3.06 13.54
C GLN A 101 1.51 -3.92 12.82
N LEU A 102 0.53 -3.29 12.15
CA LEU A 102 -0.46 -4.01 11.33
C LEU A 102 0.22 -4.87 10.26
N LEU A 103 1.21 -4.31 9.55
CA LEU A 103 1.97 -5.05 8.54
C LEU A 103 2.76 -6.23 9.15
N GLN A 104 3.34 -6.07 10.34
CA GLN A 104 4.08 -7.13 11.02
C GLN A 104 3.17 -8.32 11.36
N GLU A 105 1.99 -8.07 11.91
CA GLU A 105 1.00 -9.10 12.22
C GLU A 105 0.49 -9.79 10.96
N GLU A 106 0.22 -9.04 9.89
CA GLU A 106 -0.16 -9.60 8.60
C GLU A 106 0.95 -10.50 8.03
N VAL A 107 2.19 -10.04 8.05
CA VAL A 107 3.34 -10.84 7.57
C VAL A 107 3.45 -12.15 8.35
N ALA A 108 3.34 -12.12 9.69
CA ALA A 108 3.37 -13.31 10.52
C ALA A 108 2.21 -14.28 10.17
N TYR A 109 1.00 -13.75 10.00
CA TYR A 109 -0.17 -14.52 9.58
C TYR A 109 0.02 -15.19 8.21
N LEU A 110 0.60 -14.47 7.26
CA LEU A 110 0.82 -14.96 5.90
C LEU A 110 1.99 -15.95 5.80
N GLN A 111 3.02 -15.78 6.64
CA GLN A 111 4.12 -16.73 6.77
C GLN A 111 3.63 -18.12 7.21
N GLN A 112 2.76 -18.16 8.23
CA GLN A 112 2.17 -19.40 8.72
C GLN A 112 1.34 -20.13 7.65
N ARG A 113 0.86 -19.41 6.63
CA ARG A 113 0.08 -19.94 5.51
C ARG A 113 0.88 -20.22 4.25
N GLY A 114 2.20 -20.10 4.32
CA GLY A 114 3.09 -20.38 3.18
C GLY A 114 2.99 -19.36 2.04
N CYS A 115 2.47 -18.14 2.31
CA CYS A 115 2.47 -17.07 1.35
C CYS A 115 3.92 -16.64 1.05
N ARG A 116 4.24 -16.39 -0.21
CA ARG A 116 5.61 -16.04 -0.62
C ARG A 116 5.85 -14.55 -0.71
N PHE A 117 4.85 -13.80 -1.11
CA PHE A 117 4.96 -12.35 -1.26
C PHE A 117 3.60 -11.64 -1.23
N MET A 118 3.64 -10.39 -0.88
CA MET A 118 2.54 -9.43 -0.97
C MET A 118 2.74 -8.53 -2.17
N LYS A 119 1.64 -8.09 -2.80
CA LYS A 119 1.60 -7.06 -3.84
C LYS A 119 0.67 -5.95 -3.42
N CYS A 120 1.00 -4.72 -3.79
CA CYS A 120 0.10 -3.58 -3.69
C CYS A 120 0.39 -2.58 -4.80
N THR A 121 -0.47 -1.60 -4.94
CA THR A 121 -0.26 -0.43 -5.80
C THR A 121 -0.43 0.84 -5.00
N THR A 122 0.33 1.89 -5.34
CA THR A 122 0.11 3.22 -4.79
C THR A 122 0.35 4.28 -5.86
N SER A 123 -0.27 5.45 -5.70
CA SER A 123 -0.05 6.57 -6.61
C SER A 123 1.39 7.08 -6.51
N ALA A 124 2.00 7.36 -7.65
CA ALA A 124 3.31 8.01 -7.71
C ALA A 124 3.27 9.45 -7.17
N ALA A 125 2.08 10.06 -7.10
CA ALA A 125 1.86 11.38 -6.53
C ALA A 125 1.74 11.37 -4.99
N ALA A 126 1.78 10.20 -4.33
CA ALA A 126 1.77 10.05 -2.88
C ALA A 126 3.17 9.67 -2.34
N PRO A 127 4.15 10.59 -2.27
CA PRO A 127 5.53 10.27 -1.90
C PRO A 127 5.65 9.70 -0.48
N TRP A 128 4.77 10.09 0.45
CA TRP A 128 4.71 9.54 1.80
C TRP A 128 4.35 8.04 1.80
N SER A 129 3.39 7.62 0.96
CA SER A 129 3.00 6.22 0.80
C SER A 129 4.13 5.42 0.15
N VAL A 130 4.74 5.95 -0.93
CA VAL A 130 5.89 5.33 -1.60
C VAL A 130 7.04 5.10 -0.61
N GLN A 131 7.42 6.13 0.16
CA GLN A 131 8.48 6.04 1.16
C GLN A 131 8.18 5.03 2.26
N TRP A 132 6.92 4.98 2.72
CA TRP A 132 6.50 4.01 3.73
C TRP A 132 6.68 2.58 3.22
N HIS A 133 6.25 2.27 1.99
CA HIS A 133 6.42 0.95 1.40
C HIS A 133 7.90 0.57 1.30
N LEU A 134 8.74 1.46 0.78
CA LEU A 134 10.18 1.21 0.66
C LEU A 134 10.84 0.96 2.01
N LYS A 135 10.50 1.76 3.05
CA LYS A 135 11.01 1.58 4.42
C LYS A 135 10.58 0.26 5.05
N ASN A 136 9.42 -0.26 4.66
CA ASN A 136 8.87 -1.52 5.18
C ASN A 136 9.24 -2.75 4.32
N GLY A 137 10.26 -2.63 3.47
CA GLY A 137 10.84 -3.74 2.72
C GLY A 137 10.07 -4.15 1.47
N TYR A 138 9.21 -3.28 0.97
CA TYR A 138 8.66 -3.41 -0.37
C TYR A 138 9.66 -2.90 -1.40
N TYR A 139 9.59 -3.42 -2.62
CA TYR A 139 10.35 -2.92 -3.76
C TYR A 139 9.42 -2.76 -4.97
N ILE A 140 9.75 -1.81 -5.84
CA ILE A 140 8.95 -1.49 -7.03
C ILE A 140 9.22 -2.56 -8.11
N VAL A 141 8.14 -3.15 -8.63
CA VAL A 141 8.19 -4.15 -9.72
C VAL A 141 7.48 -3.69 -10.97
N GLY A 142 6.76 -2.58 -10.92
CA GLY A 142 6.05 -2.05 -12.07
C GLY A 142 5.66 -0.59 -11.90
N TYR A 143 5.38 0.03 -13.04
CA TYR A 143 4.90 1.39 -13.16
C TYR A 143 3.82 1.40 -14.24
N ASN A 144 2.61 1.78 -13.87
CA ASN A 144 1.46 1.82 -14.76
C ASN A 144 0.85 3.22 -14.78
N ARG A 145 0.47 3.66 -15.98
CA ARG A 145 -0.40 4.80 -16.17
C ARG A 145 -1.79 4.26 -16.50
N SER A 146 -2.68 4.27 -15.53
CA SER A 146 -4.08 3.88 -15.75
C SER A 146 -4.84 5.05 -16.36
N GLU A 147 -5.76 4.75 -17.28
CA GLU A 147 -6.69 5.75 -17.82
C GLU A 147 -7.71 6.23 -16.78
N THR A 148 -7.93 5.40 -15.73
CA THR A 148 -8.91 5.66 -14.67
C THR A 148 -8.31 6.35 -13.44
N SER A 149 -7.01 6.62 -13.42
CA SER A 149 -6.35 7.30 -12.31
C SER A 149 -5.69 8.60 -12.81
N SER A 150 -5.87 9.69 -12.08
CA SER A 150 -5.27 11.00 -12.38
C SER A 150 -3.74 10.96 -12.41
N HIS A 151 -3.14 9.99 -11.73
CA HIS A 151 -1.70 9.85 -11.61
C HIS A 151 -1.23 8.42 -11.89
N PRO A 152 0.01 8.26 -12.40
CA PRO A 152 0.61 6.93 -12.53
C PRO A 152 0.71 6.23 -11.19
N THR A 153 0.73 4.90 -11.22
CA THR A 153 0.84 4.05 -10.03
C THR A 153 2.11 3.21 -10.07
N TYR A 154 2.73 3.02 -8.91
CA TYR A 154 3.75 2.00 -8.72
C TYR A 154 3.10 0.70 -8.26
N THR A 155 3.56 -0.43 -8.81
CA THR A 155 3.28 -1.75 -8.26
C THR A 155 4.44 -2.16 -7.38
N PHE A 156 4.14 -2.52 -6.16
CA PHE A 156 5.09 -2.98 -5.16
C PHE A 156 4.98 -4.47 -4.93
N ARG A 157 6.10 -5.06 -4.50
CA ARG A 157 6.16 -6.42 -3.98
C ARG A 157 6.97 -6.44 -2.70
N LYS A 158 6.48 -7.21 -1.70
CA LYS A 158 7.21 -7.49 -0.46
C LYS A 158 7.38 -9.01 -0.32
N PRO A 159 8.61 -9.56 -0.18
CA PRO A 159 8.83 -10.95 0.15
C PRO A 159 8.37 -11.20 1.60
N ILE A 160 7.67 -12.31 1.81
CA ILE A 160 7.19 -12.76 3.13
C ILE A 160 8.10 -13.88 3.64
N ALA A 161 8.36 -14.88 2.80
CA ALA A 161 9.28 -15.95 3.16
C ALA A 161 10.73 -15.50 2.86
N PRO A 162 11.70 -15.81 3.72
CA PRO A 162 13.09 -15.65 3.40
C PRO A 162 13.43 -16.61 2.25
N SER A 163 13.50 -16.08 1.03
CA SER A 163 14.00 -16.86 -0.10
C SER A 163 15.48 -16.50 -0.30
N LEU A 164 16.34 -17.49 -0.35
CA LEU A 164 17.77 -17.33 -0.65
C LEU A 164 18.06 -16.54 -1.95
N LEU A 165 17.08 -16.49 -2.87
CA LEU A 165 17.20 -15.77 -4.14
C LEU A 165 16.85 -14.28 -4.04
N TRP A 166 16.14 -13.82 -2.99
CA TRP A 166 15.64 -12.44 -2.86
C TRP A 166 16.31 -11.65 -1.74
N SER A 167 17.18 -12.28 -0.96
CA SER A 167 18.05 -11.62 0.02
C SER A 167 19.23 -10.85 -0.61
N ARG A 168 19.17 -10.58 -1.93
CA ARG A 168 20.25 -9.87 -2.62
C ARG A 168 20.26 -8.40 -2.19
N PRO A 169 21.43 -7.90 -1.74
CA PRO A 169 21.59 -6.51 -1.28
C PRO A 169 21.38 -5.46 -2.37
N LEU A 170 21.17 -5.88 -3.62
CA LEU A 170 20.96 -5.00 -4.77
C LEU A 170 19.49 -4.59 -5.00
N ALA A 171 18.50 -5.30 -4.42
CA ALA A 171 17.08 -4.98 -4.60
C ALA A 171 16.71 -3.56 -4.10
N PRO A 172 17.21 -3.07 -2.94
CA PRO A 172 16.95 -1.69 -2.51
C PRO A 172 17.65 -0.64 -3.37
N LEU A 173 18.80 -0.96 -3.96
CA LEU A 173 19.53 -0.05 -4.85
C LEU A 173 18.82 0.11 -6.20
N THR A 174 18.34 -0.98 -6.80
CA THR A 174 17.56 -0.94 -8.03
C THR A 174 16.20 -0.26 -7.83
N ALA A 175 15.54 -0.48 -6.69
CA ALA A 175 14.29 0.21 -6.34
C ALA A 175 14.51 1.72 -6.16
N LYS A 176 15.59 2.14 -5.49
CA LYS A 176 15.96 3.57 -5.35
C LYS A 176 16.28 4.19 -6.70
N LEU A 177 17.01 3.48 -7.55
CA LEU A 177 17.37 3.96 -8.90
C LEU A 177 16.11 4.13 -9.77
N LEU A 178 15.22 3.15 -9.78
CA LEU A 178 13.94 3.21 -10.50
C LEU A 178 13.04 4.34 -9.97
N TYR A 179 13.02 4.56 -8.65
CA TYR A 179 12.32 5.68 -8.03
C TYR A 179 12.91 7.02 -8.48
N CYS A 180 14.23 7.18 -8.43
CA CYS A 180 14.90 8.41 -8.89
C CYS A 180 14.67 8.66 -10.39
N LEU A 181 14.74 7.63 -11.22
CA LEU A 181 14.51 7.73 -12.66
C LEU A 181 13.04 8.08 -12.98
N SER A 182 12.08 7.52 -12.26
CA SER A 182 10.67 7.84 -12.45
C SER A 182 10.33 9.22 -11.92
N TRP A 183 10.92 9.65 -10.79
CA TRP A 183 10.80 11.01 -10.27
C TRP A 183 11.36 12.04 -11.24
N LEU A 184 12.54 11.79 -11.80
CA LEU A 184 13.15 12.60 -12.86
C LEU A 184 12.26 12.64 -14.10
N ALA A 185 11.73 11.51 -14.57
CA ALA A 185 10.83 11.45 -15.71
C ALA A 185 9.53 12.25 -15.46
N THR A 186 8.97 12.18 -14.26
CA THR A 186 7.73 12.90 -13.90
C THR A 186 7.96 14.41 -13.79
N ASN A 187 9.11 14.83 -13.26
CA ASN A 187 9.41 16.25 -13.08
C ASN A 187 9.96 16.92 -14.38
N ILE A 188 10.63 16.17 -15.23
CA ILE A 188 11.10 16.67 -16.55
C ILE A 188 9.94 16.74 -17.54
N CYS A 189 8.93 15.85 -17.47
CA CYS A 189 7.73 15.95 -18.31
C CYS A 189 6.82 17.13 -17.96
N LYS A 190 6.93 17.72 -16.77
CA LYS A 190 6.24 18.98 -16.42
C LYS A 190 6.90 20.22 -17.05
N SER A 191 8.12 20.11 -17.51
CA SER A 191 8.79 21.15 -18.30
C SER A 191 8.26 21.09 -19.74
N LYS A 192 7.72 22.22 -20.21
CA LYS A 192 7.01 22.44 -21.48
C LYS A 192 7.83 22.21 -22.77
N SER A 193 8.59 21.14 -22.91
CA SER A 193 9.26 20.83 -24.17
C SER A 193 9.14 19.37 -24.54
N GLY A 194 8.37 19.12 -25.59
CA GLY A 194 7.99 17.81 -26.12
C GLY A 194 9.14 16.96 -26.70
N LYS A 195 10.35 17.02 -26.18
CA LYS A 195 11.51 16.29 -26.69
C LYS A 195 11.98 15.07 -25.87
N LEU A 196 11.29 14.69 -24.79
CA LEU A 196 11.76 13.59 -23.92
C LEU A 196 10.92 12.30 -23.98
N ASN A 197 10.29 12.01 -25.10
CA ASN A 197 9.57 10.74 -25.32
C ASN A 197 10.49 9.50 -25.47
N TRP A 198 11.79 9.65 -25.49
CA TRP A 198 12.72 8.53 -25.70
C TRP A 198 13.11 7.83 -24.40
N ILE A 199 13.20 8.55 -23.26
CA ILE A 199 13.51 7.94 -21.95
C ILE A 199 12.39 7.02 -21.49
N GLY A 200 11.13 7.39 -21.68
CA GLY A 200 9.98 6.53 -21.41
C GLY A 200 9.95 5.26 -22.27
N ARG A 201 10.48 5.32 -23.50
CA ARG A 201 10.61 4.15 -24.38
C ARG A 201 11.75 3.23 -23.98
N MET A 202 12.87 3.75 -23.47
CA MET A 202 13.96 2.93 -22.94
C MET A 202 13.57 2.20 -21.65
N ALA A 203 12.89 2.86 -20.71
CA ALA A 203 12.39 2.23 -19.49
C ALA A 203 11.40 1.08 -19.80
N LYS A 204 10.55 1.23 -20.84
CA LYS A 204 9.66 0.15 -21.30
C LYS A 204 10.41 -1.04 -21.90
N ARG A 205 11.57 -0.85 -22.52
CA ARG A 205 12.37 -1.95 -23.12
C ARG A 205 13.18 -2.73 -22.08
N SER A 206 13.66 -2.09 -21.03
CA SER A 206 14.41 -2.77 -19.95
C SER A 206 13.52 -3.58 -19.01
N LEU A 207 12.20 -3.33 -18.99
CA LEU A 207 11.22 -4.08 -18.18
C LEU A 207 10.64 -5.31 -18.89
N LYS A 208 10.97 -5.52 -20.17
CA LYS A 208 10.53 -6.71 -20.96
C LYS A 208 11.59 -7.82 -21.05
N ARG A 209 12.75 -7.62 -20.46
CA ARG A 209 13.81 -8.62 -20.27
C ARG A 209 13.94 -8.95 -18.77
#